data_824de21f5df383491a080fc051c467d9
#
_entry.id   824de21f5df383491a080fc051c467d9
#
_cell.length_a   1.000
_cell.length_b   1.000
_cell.length_c   1.000
_cell.angle_alpha   90.00
_cell.angle_beta   90.00
_cell.angle_gamma   90.00
#
_symmetry.space_group_name_H-M   'P 1'
#
loop_
_entity.id
_entity.type
_entity.pdbx_description
1 polymer ?
#
loop_
_entity_poly.entity_id
_entity_poly.type
_entity_poly.pdbx_seq_one_letter_code
_entity_poly.pdbx_strand_id
1 'polypeptide(L)'
;MAFSSLFRKKTVQDILAQVEKNNADGHNALGKHLKARDLAAFAAIIGAGIFSTIGKASFDGGPAVIFLFLFTAIACSFAAFAYAEFASMVPVSGSAYTYSYVAFGELMAWIIGWALIMEYAIGNITVAISWSDYFTSLMDNIINNLNHN
;
A
#
# COMPACT_ATOMS: atom_id res chain seq x y z
N MET A 1 23.75 -28.28 0.40
CA MET A 1 23.39 -27.42 -0.76
C MET A 1 22.17 -26.55 -0.54
N ALA A 2 21.36 -26.69 0.51
CA ALA A 2 20.12 -25.93 0.69
C ALA A 2 20.28 -24.51 1.28
N PHE A 3 21.29 -24.24 2.09
CA PHE A 3 21.43 -22.95 2.78
C PHE A 3 21.97 -21.81 1.90
N SER A 4 22.75 -22.10 0.87
CA SER A 4 23.29 -21.08 -0.05
C SER A 4 22.23 -20.49 -0.99
N SER A 5 21.12 -21.19 -1.23
CA SER A 5 20.03 -20.68 -2.06
C SER A 5 19.17 -19.63 -1.36
N LEU A 6 19.06 -19.68 -0.02
CA LEU A 6 18.27 -18.73 0.78
C LEU A 6 18.82 -17.30 0.78
N PHE A 7 20.10 -17.13 0.47
CA PHE A 7 20.78 -15.84 0.42
C PHE A 7 21.12 -15.41 -1.02
N ARG A 8 20.50 -16.05 -2.01
CA ARG A 8 20.69 -15.68 -3.41
C ARG A 8 20.11 -14.28 -3.66
N LYS A 9 20.93 -13.38 -4.18
CA LYS A 9 20.53 -12.05 -4.64
C LYS A 9 20.44 -12.04 -6.16
N LYS A 10 19.44 -11.37 -6.71
CA LYS A 10 19.44 -11.00 -8.13
C LYS A 10 20.25 -9.71 -8.30
N THR A 11 21.10 -9.68 -9.31
CA THR A 11 21.80 -8.45 -9.67
C THR A 11 20.82 -7.48 -10.31
N VAL A 12 21.02 -6.17 -10.11
CA VAL A 12 20.19 -5.12 -10.75
C VAL A 12 20.15 -5.32 -12.27
N GLN A 13 21.28 -5.70 -12.86
CA GLN A 13 21.39 -6.00 -14.29
C GLN A 13 20.50 -7.16 -14.75
N ASP A 14 20.38 -8.23 -13.94
CA ASP A 14 19.51 -9.37 -14.26
C ASP A 14 18.03 -8.97 -14.23
N ILE A 15 17.67 -8.07 -13.32
CA ILE A 15 16.31 -7.55 -13.22
C ILE A 15 15.98 -6.63 -14.40
N LEU A 16 16.90 -5.72 -14.76
CA LEU A 16 16.72 -4.85 -15.90
C LEU A 16 16.63 -5.64 -17.22
N ALA A 17 17.46 -6.64 -17.41
CA ALA A 17 17.41 -7.53 -18.57
C ALA A 17 16.09 -8.31 -18.63
N GLN A 18 15.55 -8.75 -17.47
CA GLN A 18 14.26 -9.42 -17.41
C GLN A 18 13.09 -8.48 -17.73
N VAL A 19 13.17 -7.22 -17.28
CA VAL A 19 12.19 -6.17 -17.61
C VAL A 19 12.21 -5.84 -19.10
N GLU A 20 13.40 -5.71 -19.68
CA GLU A 20 13.57 -5.42 -21.10
C GLU A 20 13.03 -6.57 -21.97
N LYS A 21 13.29 -7.80 -21.59
CA LYS A 21 12.73 -9.00 -22.24
C LYS A 21 11.21 -9.05 -22.15
N ASN A 22 10.63 -8.79 -20.98
CA ASN A 22 9.18 -8.76 -20.76
C ASN A 22 8.50 -7.61 -21.54
N ASN A 23 9.19 -6.48 -21.71
CA ASN A 23 8.71 -5.36 -22.53
C ASN A 23 8.75 -5.69 -24.02
N ALA A 24 9.77 -6.42 -24.47
CA ALA A 24 9.88 -6.87 -25.86
C ALA A 24 8.80 -7.91 -26.22
N ASP A 25 8.45 -8.78 -25.28
CA ASP A 25 7.39 -9.80 -25.43
C ASP A 25 5.96 -9.23 -25.28
N GLY A 26 5.80 -7.91 -25.08
CA GLY A 26 4.49 -7.23 -25.02
C GLY A 26 3.66 -7.53 -23.77
N HIS A 27 4.16 -8.32 -22.85
CA HIS A 27 3.38 -8.81 -21.70
C HIS A 27 3.28 -7.85 -20.52
N ASN A 28 4.13 -6.80 -20.41
CA ASN A 28 4.09 -5.85 -19.30
C ASN A 28 4.70 -4.48 -19.64
N ALA A 29 4.34 -3.90 -20.77
CA ALA A 29 4.63 -2.49 -20.99
C ALA A 29 3.77 -1.65 -20.02
N LEU A 30 4.27 -1.40 -18.83
CA LEU A 30 3.73 -0.35 -17.96
C LEU A 30 3.89 0.98 -18.70
N GLY A 31 2.81 1.37 -19.41
CA GLY A 31 2.77 2.64 -20.10
C GLY A 31 3.03 3.76 -19.08
N LYS A 32 4.09 4.54 -19.31
CA LYS A 32 4.50 5.67 -18.46
C LYS A 32 3.52 6.87 -18.51
N HIS A 33 2.25 6.63 -18.80
CA HIS A 33 1.23 7.67 -18.93
C HIS A 33 0.17 7.49 -17.85
N LEU A 34 0.27 8.28 -16.78
CA LEU A 34 -0.78 8.43 -15.78
C LEU A 34 -2.05 8.94 -16.47
N LYS A 35 -3.11 8.15 -16.40
CA LYS A 35 -4.47 8.50 -16.89
C LYS A 35 -5.38 8.78 -15.71
N ALA A 36 -6.58 9.29 -15.98
CA ALA A 36 -7.59 9.55 -14.95
C ALA A 36 -7.91 8.31 -14.08
N ARG A 37 -7.76 7.10 -14.66
CA ARG A 37 -7.90 5.83 -13.93
C ARG A 37 -6.82 5.63 -12.86
N ASP A 38 -5.62 6.16 -13.09
CA ASP A 38 -4.50 6.05 -12.15
C ASP A 38 -4.72 7.01 -10.97
N LEU A 39 -5.33 8.17 -11.23
CA LEU A 39 -5.80 9.08 -10.18
C LEU A 39 -6.89 8.44 -9.31
N ALA A 40 -7.80 7.66 -9.90
CA ALA A 40 -8.80 6.89 -9.15
C ALA A 40 -8.14 5.81 -8.27
N ALA A 41 -7.06 5.18 -8.76
CA ALA A 41 -6.26 4.25 -7.97
C ALA A 41 -5.57 4.94 -6.79
N PHE A 42 -5.06 6.18 -6.96
CA PHE A 42 -4.54 6.97 -5.85
C PHE A 42 -5.60 7.30 -4.80
N ALA A 43 -6.84 7.57 -5.22
CA ALA A 43 -7.94 7.78 -4.28
C ALA A 43 -8.24 6.52 -3.44
N ALA A 44 -8.05 5.33 -4.01
CA ALA A 44 -8.18 4.06 -3.28
C ALA A 44 -7.09 3.86 -2.21
N ILE A 45 -5.92 4.49 -2.37
CA ILE A 45 -4.82 4.46 -1.39
C ILE A 45 -5.19 5.19 -0.10
N ILE A 46 -6.06 6.18 -0.16
CA ILE A 46 -6.56 6.90 1.02
C ILE A 46 -7.28 5.95 1.98
N GLY A 47 -7.95 4.93 1.45
CA GLY A 47 -8.55 3.84 2.22
C GLY A 47 -9.55 4.29 3.29
N ALA A 48 -9.90 3.34 4.17
CA ALA A 48 -10.84 3.58 5.27
C ALA A 48 -10.26 4.47 6.39
N GLY A 49 -8.95 4.66 6.44
CA GLY A 49 -8.28 5.35 7.55
C GLY A 49 -8.82 6.76 7.81
N ILE A 50 -8.98 7.56 6.76
CA ILE A 50 -9.48 8.93 6.91
C ILE A 50 -10.98 8.97 7.24
N PHE A 51 -11.74 7.98 6.79
CA PHE A 51 -13.20 7.98 6.97
C PHE A 51 -13.63 7.30 8.28
N SER A 52 -12.98 6.21 8.68
CA SER A 52 -13.40 5.43 9.84
C SER A 52 -12.62 5.73 11.12
N THR A 53 -11.34 6.07 11.02
CA THR A 53 -10.49 6.21 12.21
C THR A 53 -10.27 7.66 12.64
N ILE A 54 -10.39 8.64 11.74
CA ILE A 54 -10.10 10.04 12.08
C ILE A 54 -11.05 10.59 13.16
N GLY A 55 -12.33 10.22 13.10
CA GLY A 55 -13.33 10.66 14.08
C GLY A 55 -12.97 10.18 15.50
N LYS A 56 -12.66 8.90 15.63
CA LYS A 56 -12.25 8.30 16.91
C LYS A 56 -10.91 8.86 17.38
N ALA A 57 -9.93 8.95 16.50
CA ALA A 57 -8.62 9.52 16.83
C ALA A 57 -8.72 10.97 17.30
N SER A 58 -9.59 11.77 16.70
CA SER A 58 -9.84 13.16 17.11
C SER A 58 -10.58 13.24 18.44
N PHE A 59 -11.48 12.31 18.71
CA PHE A 59 -12.22 12.25 19.97
C PHE A 59 -11.31 11.86 21.13
N ASP A 60 -10.49 10.81 20.94
CA ASP A 60 -9.61 10.28 21.98
C ASP A 60 -8.37 11.18 22.20
N GLY A 61 -7.81 11.74 21.12
CA GLY A 61 -6.59 12.55 21.14
C GLY A 61 -6.80 14.06 21.28
N GLY A 62 -8.04 14.55 21.13
CA GLY A 62 -8.37 15.96 21.18
C GLY A 62 -7.54 16.79 20.16
N PRO A 63 -7.24 18.07 20.46
CA PRO A 63 -6.47 18.94 19.56
C PRO A 63 -5.04 18.45 19.30
N ALA A 64 -4.48 17.62 20.18
CA ALA A 64 -3.14 17.06 20.06
C ALA A 64 -3.00 16.08 18.88
N VAL A 65 -4.09 15.58 18.35
CA VAL A 65 -4.08 14.67 17.19
C VAL A 65 -3.40 15.28 15.97
N ILE A 66 -3.45 16.61 15.83
CA ILE A 66 -2.77 17.33 14.73
C ILE A 66 -1.26 17.07 14.76
N PHE A 67 -0.65 17.12 15.93
CA PHE A 67 0.78 16.84 16.08
C PHE A 67 1.11 15.40 15.74
N LEU A 68 0.24 14.45 16.11
CA LEU A 68 0.42 13.04 15.75
C LEU A 68 0.44 12.86 14.22
N PHE A 69 -0.51 13.46 13.50
CA PHE A 69 -0.52 13.42 12.04
C PHE A 69 0.70 14.09 11.42
N LEU A 70 1.15 15.22 11.97
CA LEU A 70 2.33 15.93 11.48
C LEU A 70 3.59 15.08 11.64
N PHE A 71 3.82 14.48 12.81
CA PHE A 71 4.96 13.61 13.04
C PHE A 71 4.91 12.36 12.15
N THR A 72 3.74 11.76 11.99
CA THR A 72 3.55 10.61 11.10
C THR A 72 3.85 11.00 9.65
N ALA A 73 3.39 12.16 9.18
CA ALA A 73 3.66 12.65 7.83
C ALA A 73 5.16 12.86 7.58
N ILE A 74 5.89 13.40 8.57
CA ILE A 74 7.35 13.56 8.49
C ILE A 74 8.02 12.18 8.39
N ALA A 75 7.64 11.23 9.25
CA ALA A 75 8.19 9.88 9.21
C ALA A 75 7.91 9.18 7.86
N CYS A 76 6.69 9.30 7.33
CA CYS A 76 6.32 8.77 6.02
C CYS A 76 7.12 9.43 4.88
N SER A 77 7.48 10.72 5.01
CA SER A 77 8.30 11.41 4.01
C SER A 77 9.68 10.80 3.88
N PHE A 78 10.33 10.43 4.99
CA PHE A 78 11.61 9.71 4.93
C PHE A 78 11.49 8.36 4.26
N ALA A 79 10.44 7.60 4.55
CA ALA A 79 10.17 6.35 3.85
C ALA A 79 9.95 6.56 2.34
N ALA A 80 9.21 7.61 1.96
CA ALA A 80 8.98 7.95 0.56
C ALA A 80 10.28 8.28 -0.18
N PHE A 81 11.21 9.01 0.43
CA PHE A 81 12.52 9.28 -0.17
C PHE A 81 13.33 8.00 -0.36
N ALA A 82 13.36 7.09 0.62
CA ALA A 82 14.02 5.81 0.47
C ALA A 82 13.43 4.97 -0.67
N TYR A 83 12.09 4.94 -0.81
CA TYR A 83 11.43 4.28 -1.93
C TYR A 83 11.75 4.93 -3.27
N ALA A 84 11.83 6.26 -3.33
CA ALA A 84 12.19 6.99 -4.55
C ALA A 84 13.63 6.67 -5.00
N GLU A 85 14.56 6.54 -4.06
CA GLU A 85 15.93 6.13 -4.35
C GLU A 85 15.98 4.71 -4.93
N PHE A 86 15.32 3.74 -4.28
CA PHE A 86 15.23 2.37 -4.81
C PHE A 86 14.55 2.33 -6.19
N ALA A 87 13.48 3.08 -6.40
CA ALA A 87 12.78 3.15 -7.69
C ALA A 87 13.66 3.73 -8.80
N SER A 88 14.58 4.63 -8.48
CA SER A 88 15.53 5.18 -9.46
C SER A 88 16.58 4.15 -9.89
N MET A 89 16.99 3.26 -8.98
CA MET A 89 17.98 2.21 -9.26
C MET A 89 17.36 0.95 -9.87
N VAL A 90 16.16 0.60 -9.46
CA VAL A 90 15.44 -0.61 -9.88
C VAL A 90 14.02 -0.24 -10.32
N PRO A 91 13.85 0.25 -11.56
CA PRO A 91 12.57 0.76 -12.07
C PRO A 91 11.61 -0.39 -12.43
N VAL A 92 11.21 -1.19 -11.44
CA VAL A 92 10.26 -2.29 -11.59
C VAL A 92 9.11 -2.13 -10.60
N SER A 93 7.92 -2.53 -11.02
CA SER A 93 6.75 -2.58 -10.16
C SER A 93 6.78 -3.87 -9.33
N GLY A 94 7.31 -3.82 -8.14
CA GLY A 94 7.40 -5.00 -7.29
C GLY A 94 7.25 -4.70 -5.81
N SER A 95 6.97 -3.44 -5.47
CA SER A 95 6.80 -3.01 -4.09
C SER A 95 8.01 -3.32 -3.20
N ALA A 96 7.84 -3.30 -1.91
CA ALA A 96 8.85 -3.63 -0.92
C ALA A 96 9.45 -5.03 -1.10
N TYR A 97 8.69 -5.99 -1.66
CA TYR A 97 9.17 -7.33 -1.97
C TYR A 97 10.39 -7.31 -2.90
N THR A 98 10.29 -6.63 -4.05
CA THR A 98 11.37 -6.58 -5.03
C THR A 98 12.59 -5.85 -4.51
N TYR A 99 12.40 -4.72 -3.82
CA TYR A 99 13.50 -3.97 -3.24
C TYR A 99 14.23 -4.77 -2.15
N SER A 100 13.49 -5.51 -1.33
CA SER A 100 14.06 -6.39 -0.32
C SER A 100 14.82 -7.56 -0.92
N TYR A 101 14.33 -8.10 -2.05
CA TYR A 101 15.01 -9.18 -2.76
C TYR A 101 16.38 -8.72 -3.27
N VAL A 102 16.47 -7.51 -3.81
CA VAL A 102 17.72 -6.92 -4.31
C VAL A 102 18.68 -6.60 -3.18
N ALA A 103 18.18 -5.98 -2.10
CA ALA A 103 19.02 -5.50 -1.00
C ALA A 103 19.49 -6.62 -0.05
N PHE A 104 18.56 -7.47 0.38
CA PHE A 104 18.78 -8.44 1.47
C PHE A 104 18.77 -9.91 1.02
N GLY A 105 18.24 -10.19 -0.17
CA GLY A 105 18.15 -11.56 -0.72
C GLY A 105 16.80 -12.23 -0.48
N GLU A 106 16.74 -13.51 -0.86
CA GLU A 106 15.51 -14.27 -1.01
C GLU A 106 14.73 -14.46 0.32
N LEU A 107 15.43 -14.77 1.41
CA LEU A 107 14.80 -15.01 2.70
C LEU A 107 14.03 -13.78 3.22
N MET A 108 14.67 -12.62 3.18
CA MET A 108 14.04 -11.36 3.63
C MET A 108 12.90 -10.95 2.72
N ALA A 109 13.04 -11.13 1.42
CA ALA A 109 11.96 -10.90 0.47
C ALA A 109 10.76 -11.80 0.74
N TRP A 110 10.98 -13.07 1.09
CA TRP A 110 9.90 -14.00 1.44
C TRP A 110 9.13 -13.55 2.69
N ILE A 111 9.85 -13.15 3.75
CA ILE A 111 9.23 -12.63 4.98
C ILE A 111 8.40 -11.38 4.69
N ILE A 112 8.96 -10.43 3.93
CA ILE A 112 8.27 -9.18 3.56
C ILE A 112 7.08 -9.47 2.64
N GLY A 113 7.19 -10.44 1.73
CA GLY A 113 6.07 -10.88 0.89
C GLY A 113 4.88 -11.37 1.71
N TRP A 114 5.12 -12.18 2.74
CA TRP A 114 4.07 -12.61 3.67
C TRP A 114 3.48 -11.45 4.47
N ALA A 115 4.32 -10.53 4.95
CA ALA A 115 3.86 -9.34 5.66
C ALA A 115 2.93 -8.47 4.78
N LEU A 116 3.27 -8.28 3.50
CA LEU A 116 2.44 -7.56 2.54
C LEU A 116 1.10 -8.24 2.28
N ILE A 117 1.08 -9.58 2.16
CA ILE A 117 -0.18 -10.33 2.01
C ILE A 117 -1.08 -10.12 3.23
N MET A 118 -0.52 -10.21 4.43
CA MET A 118 -1.26 -9.96 5.68
C MET A 118 -1.77 -8.52 5.73
N GLU A 119 -0.95 -7.54 5.39
CA GLU A 119 -1.32 -6.12 5.34
C GLU A 119 -2.52 -5.88 4.44
N TYR A 120 -2.48 -6.37 3.20
CA TYR A 120 -3.59 -6.23 2.26
C TYR A 120 -4.85 -6.99 2.71
N ALA A 121 -4.71 -8.17 3.29
CA ALA A 121 -5.84 -8.93 3.79
C ALA A 121 -6.55 -8.20 4.95
N ILE A 122 -5.79 -7.72 5.94
CA ILE A 122 -6.31 -6.95 7.07
C ILE A 122 -6.92 -5.63 6.59
N GLY A 123 -6.26 -4.94 5.66
CA GLY A 123 -6.78 -3.71 5.05
C GLY A 123 -8.14 -3.91 4.39
N ASN A 124 -8.31 -4.97 3.61
CA ASN A 124 -9.58 -5.30 2.97
C ASN A 124 -10.69 -5.62 3.99
N ILE A 125 -10.37 -6.35 5.06
CA ILE A 125 -11.33 -6.63 6.15
C ILE A 125 -11.75 -5.33 6.82
N THR A 126 -10.83 -4.44 7.13
CA THR A 126 -11.11 -3.15 7.77
C THR A 126 -12.03 -2.28 6.90
N VAL A 127 -11.77 -2.21 5.59
CA VAL A 127 -12.63 -1.49 4.64
C VAL A 127 -14.03 -2.09 4.59
N ALA A 128 -14.14 -3.41 4.55
CA ALA A 128 -15.44 -4.10 4.53
C ALA A 128 -16.27 -3.83 5.78
N ILE A 129 -15.64 -3.85 6.96
CA ILE A 129 -16.30 -3.52 8.22
C ILE A 129 -16.77 -2.07 8.22
N SER A 130 -15.91 -1.13 7.86
CA SER A 130 -16.25 0.29 7.81
C SER A 130 -17.42 0.57 6.85
N TRP A 131 -17.43 -0.09 5.69
CA TRP A 131 -18.55 0.00 4.76
C TRP A 131 -19.87 -0.51 5.38
N SER A 132 -19.81 -1.65 6.06
CA SER A 132 -20.98 -2.22 6.75
C SER A 132 -21.55 -1.26 7.79
N ASP A 133 -20.68 -0.63 8.60
CA ASP A 133 -21.09 0.31 9.64
C ASP A 133 -21.75 1.56 9.04
N TYR A 134 -21.21 2.11 7.98
CA TYR A 134 -21.81 3.25 7.28
C TYR A 134 -23.17 2.90 6.68
N PHE A 135 -23.28 1.73 6.04
CA PHE A 135 -24.53 1.29 5.45
C PHE A 135 -25.62 1.08 6.51
N THR A 136 -25.27 0.44 7.62
CA THR A 136 -26.22 0.22 8.75
C THR A 136 -26.67 1.56 9.33
N SER A 137 -25.75 2.49 9.58
CA SER A 137 -26.09 3.82 10.09
C SER A 137 -26.99 4.61 9.13
N LEU A 138 -26.78 4.47 7.84
CA LEU A 138 -27.64 5.10 6.82
C LEU A 138 -29.06 4.49 6.86
N MET A 139 -29.17 3.17 6.94
CA MET A 139 -30.46 2.49 7.02
C MET A 139 -31.23 2.86 8.28
N ASP A 140 -30.58 2.89 9.44
CA ASP A 140 -31.18 3.30 10.68
C ASP A 140 -31.70 4.74 10.63
N ASN A 141 -30.95 5.66 10.04
CA ASN A 141 -31.40 7.04 9.85
C ASN A 141 -32.63 7.13 8.94
N ILE A 142 -32.68 6.38 7.86
CA ILE A 142 -33.83 6.36 6.94
C ILE A 142 -35.06 5.79 7.64
N ILE A 143 -34.92 4.66 8.35
CA ILE A 143 -36.02 4.02 9.07
C ILE A 143 -36.58 4.96 10.16
N ASN A 144 -35.70 5.60 10.93
CA ASN A 144 -36.12 6.55 11.97
C ASN A 144 -36.85 7.76 11.38
N ASN A 145 -36.40 8.31 10.26
CA ASN A 145 -37.10 9.39 9.59
C ASN A 145 -38.49 9.00 9.06
N LEU A 146 -38.63 7.78 8.58
CA LEU A 146 -39.93 7.26 8.10
C LEU A 146 -40.92 6.99 9.24
N ASN A 147 -40.43 6.63 10.42
CA ASN A 147 -41.27 6.38 11.59
C ASN A 147 -41.73 7.64 12.35
N HIS A 148 -41.02 8.78 12.10
CA HIS A 148 -41.34 10.08 12.73
C HIS A 148 -42.22 11.00 11.85
N ASN A 149 -42.51 10.62 10.61
CA ASN A 149 -43.46 11.27 9.71
C ASN A 149 -44.76 10.46 9.56
#